data_356d3099831c3f167f27186e05376646
#
_entry.id   356d3099831c3f167f27186e05376646
#
_cell.length_a   1.000
_cell.length_b   1.000
_cell.length_c   1.000
_cell.angle_alpha   90.00
_cell.angle_beta   90.00
_cell.angle_gamma   90.00
#
_symmetry.space_group_name_H-M   'P 1'
#
loop_
_entity.id
_entity.type
_entity.pdbx_description
1 polymer ?
#
loop_
_entity_poly.entity_id
_entity_poly.type
_entity_poly.pdbx_seq_one_letter_code
_entity_poly.pdbx_strand_id
1 'polypeptide(L)'
;MKDVRVIEVKKSVFESNDERAALLRKDLKDKGVFLLNLMSSPGAGKTTTLTRTIEQLKDDLRIGVMEADIDSDVDAITIADTGAKAIQLHTGGMCHLDADMTRQGIDELDDSDIDLVVLENVGNLVCPAEFDTGAVKNVMILSVPEGDDKPLKYPLMFSVCDVVLINKIDVMEYFDFDIEQCRE
;
A
#
# COMPACT_ATOMS: atom_id res chain seq x y z
N MET A 1 -5.23 -20.03 -15.40
CA MET A 1 -4.28 -19.31 -14.50
C MET A 1 -4.17 -17.91 -15.07
N LYS A 2 -4.51 -16.89 -14.28
CA LYS A 2 -4.26 -15.50 -14.70
C LYS A 2 -2.76 -15.25 -14.56
N ASP A 3 -2.13 -14.77 -15.62
CA ASP A 3 -0.72 -14.38 -15.56
C ASP A 3 -0.57 -13.10 -14.75
N VAL A 4 0.15 -13.18 -13.64
CA VAL A 4 0.60 -12.00 -12.89
C VAL A 4 1.97 -11.61 -13.42
N ARG A 5 2.10 -10.35 -13.84
CA ARG A 5 3.37 -9.81 -14.29
C ARG A 5 4.22 -9.41 -13.08
N VAL A 6 5.41 -9.97 -12.99
CA VAL A 6 6.41 -9.64 -11.97
C VAL A 6 7.43 -8.67 -12.57
N ILE A 7 7.70 -7.57 -11.88
CA ILE A 7 8.75 -6.61 -12.26
C ILE A 7 9.70 -6.34 -11.10
N GLU A 8 10.95 -6.05 -11.42
CA GLU A 8 11.97 -5.60 -10.48
C GLU A 8 12.12 -4.08 -10.58
N VAL A 9 11.89 -3.36 -9.46
CA VAL A 9 12.07 -1.91 -9.37
C VAL A 9 13.46 -1.57 -8.83
N LYS A 10 14.17 -0.66 -9.50
CA LYS A 10 15.51 -0.23 -9.12
C LYS A 10 15.44 1.07 -8.33
N LYS A 11 16.19 1.13 -7.24
CA LYS A 11 16.34 2.35 -6.45
C LYS A 11 17.17 3.39 -7.21
N SER A 12 16.68 4.61 -7.26
CA SER A 12 17.44 5.77 -7.74
C SER A 12 18.37 6.30 -6.63
N VAL A 13 19.58 6.71 -7.00
CA VAL A 13 20.64 7.08 -6.03
C VAL A 13 20.80 8.60 -5.87
N PHE A 14 20.27 9.46 -6.76
CA PHE A 14 20.87 10.80 -6.93
C PHE A 14 19.96 12.02 -6.84
N GLU A 15 18.66 11.91 -6.49
CA GLU A 15 17.82 13.10 -6.35
C GLU A 15 16.93 13.01 -5.13
N SER A 16 16.43 14.15 -4.68
CA SER A 16 15.47 14.19 -3.58
C SER A 16 14.23 13.35 -3.92
N ASN A 17 13.96 12.32 -3.14
CA ASN A 17 12.76 11.48 -3.30
C ASN A 17 11.48 12.34 -3.24
N ASP A 18 11.47 13.36 -2.41
CA ASP A 18 10.29 14.23 -2.21
C ASP A 18 9.94 15.02 -3.47
N GLU A 19 10.95 15.50 -4.22
CA GLU A 19 10.72 16.21 -5.49
C GLU A 19 10.10 15.26 -6.53
N ARG A 20 10.56 14.02 -6.58
CA ARG A 20 10.04 13.00 -7.48
C ARG A 20 8.64 12.54 -7.09
N ALA A 21 8.39 12.39 -5.80
CA ALA A 21 7.07 12.09 -5.27
C ALA A 21 6.06 13.19 -5.63
N ALA A 22 6.47 14.47 -5.51
CA ALA A 22 5.63 15.59 -5.90
C ALA A 22 5.33 15.60 -7.41
N LEU A 23 6.34 15.30 -8.26
CA LEU A 23 6.17 15.19 -9.71
C LEU A 23 5.23 14.02 -10.07
N LEU A 24 5.41 12.84 -9.47
CA LEU A 24 4.55 11.70 -9.70
C LEU A 24 3.11 12.00 -9.32
N ARG A 25 2.89 12.58 -8.14
CA ARG A 25 1.56 12.97 -7.66
C ARG A 25 0.88 13.95 -8.59
N LYS A 26 1.64 14.91 -9.14
CA LYS A 26 1.12 15.86 -10.12
C LYS A 26 0.73 15.19 -11.43
N ASP A 27 1.58 14.33 -11.98
CA ASP A 27 1.31 13.61 -13.23
C ASP A 27 0.07 12.73 -13.13
N LEU A 28 -0.07 11.99 -12.02
CA LEU A 28 -1.25 11.15 -11.77
C LEU A 28 -2.53 11.99 -11.62
N LYS A 29 -2.44 13.13 -10.94
CA LYS A 29 -3.56 14.07 -10.85
C LYS A 29 -3.98 14.61 -12.21
N ASP A 30 -3.02 14.95 -13.07
CA ASP A 30 -3.29 15.47 -14.42
C ASP A 30 -3.94 14.37 -15.32
N LYS A 31 -3.66 13.10 -15.05
CA LYS A 31 -4.31 11.93 -15.68
C LYS A 31 -5.65 11.57 -15.05
N GLY A 32 -6.02 12.12 -13.90
CA GLY A 32 -7.22 11.75 -13.15
C GLY A 32 -7.09 10.45 -12.37
N VAL A 33 -5.88 9.97 -12.12
CA VAL A 33 -5.58 8.74 -11.37
C VAL A 33 -5.35 9.06 -9.90
N PHE A 34 -6.04 8.36 -9.01
CA PHE A 34 -5.83 8.45 -7.56
C PHE A 34 -4.89 7.33 -7.09
N LEU A 35 -3.73 7.69 -6.56
CA LEU A 35 -2.79 6.73 -5.96
C LEU A 35 -2.95 6.70 -4.44
N LEU A 36 -3.23 5.52 -3.89
CA LEU A 36 -3.33 5.24 -2.46
C LEU A 36 -2.18 4.33 -2.04
N ASN A 37 -1.44 4.70 -1.00
CA ASN A 37 -0.41 3.86 -0.39
C ASN A 37 -1.00 3.14 0.82
N LEU A 38 -1.04 1.80 0.80
CA LEU A 38 -1.57 0.95 1.84
C LEU A 38 -0.43 0.31 2.62
N MET A 39 -0.30 0.64 3.89
CA MET A 39 0.80 0.23 4.77
C MET A 39 0.29 -0.58 5.95
N SER A 40 1.12 -1.46 6.47
CA SER A 40 0.89 -2.18 7.74
C SER A 40 2.11 -2.98 8.15
N SER A 41 2.05 -3.61 9.31
CA SER A 41 2.92 -4.76 9.61
C SER A 41 2.50 -6.01 8.82
N PRO A 42 3.41 -7.01 8.70
CA PRO A 42 3.06 -8.29 8.12
C PRO A 42 1.87 -8.95 8.86
N GLY A 43 0.96 -9.54 8.10
CA GLY A 43 -0.17 -10.27 8.68
C GLY A 43 -1.29 -9.41 9.27
N ALA A 44 -1.25 -8.07 9.15
CA ALA A 44 -2.33 -7.19 9.61
C ALA A 44 -3.62 -7.30 8.78
N GLY A 45 -3.54 -7.89 7.58
CA GLY A 45 -4.69 -8.16 6.70
C GLY A 45 -4.84 -7.19 5.55
N LYS A 46 -3.73 -6.63 5.01
CA LYS A 46 -3.74 -5.75 3.83
C LYS A 46 -4.45 -6.38 2.65
N THR A 47 -3.95 -7.50 2.16
CA THR A 47 -4.47 -8.21 0.98
C THR A 47 -5.95 -8.58 1.14
N THR A 48 -6.37 -9.05 2.33
CA THR A 48 -7.77 -9.36 2.60
C THR A 48 -8.66 -8.11 2.56
N THR A 49 -8.22 -7.01 3.18
CA THR A 49 -8.95 -5.73 3.17
C THR A 49 -9.03 -5.19 1.75
N LEU A 50 -7.93 -5.24 1.00
CA LEU A 50 -7.87 -4.76 -0.38
C LEU A 50 -8.77 -5.59 -1.30
N THR A 51 -8.74 -6.91 -1.20
CA THR A 51 -9.64 -7.81 -1.96
C THR A 51 -11.11 -7.43 -1.74
N ARG A 52 -11.52 -7.24 -0.48
CA ARG A 52 -12.90 -6.84 -0.15
C ARG A 52 -13.25 -5.44 -0.68
N THR A 53 -12.30 -4.51 -0.63
CA THR A 53 -12.47 -3.16 -1.18
C THR A 53 -12.68 -3.22 -2.70
N ILE A 54 -11.87 -4.00 -3.41
CA ILE A 54 -12.01 -4.20 -4.86
C ILE A 54 -13.37 -4.82 -5.19
N GLU A 55 -13.77 -5.87 -4.49
CA GLU A 55 -15.08 -6.53 -4.71
C GLU A 55 -16.26 -5.55 -4.58
N GLN A 56 -16.16 -4.56 -3.69
CA GLN A 56 -17.21 -3.57 -3.48
C GLN A 56 -17.18 -2.41 -4.48
N LEU A 57 -16.02 -2.05 -4.99
CA LEU A 57 -15.85 -0.84 -5.81
C LEU A 57 -15.65 -1.11 -7.31
N LYS A 58 -15.43 -2.35 -7.73
CA LYS A 58 -15.06 -2.71 -9.11
C LYS A 58 -16.11 -2.36 -10.17
N ASP A 59 -17.38 -2.20 -9.79
CA ASP A 59 -18.46 -1.82 -10.69
C ASP A 59 -18.51 -0.29 -10.89
N ASP A 60 -17.90 0.48 -9.98
CA ASP A 60 -17.89 1.94 -9.99
C ASP A 60 -16.52 2.52 -10.40
N LEU A 61 -15.42 1.81 -10.10
CA LEU A 61 -14.04 2.27 -10.33
C LEU A 61 -13.21 1.21 -11.05
N ARG A 62 -12.37 1.66 -11.97
CA ARG A 62 -11.35 0.84 -12.60
C ARG A 62 -10.13 0.84 -11.69
N ILE A 63 -9.85 -0.30 -11.07
CA ILE A 63 -8.85 -0.43 -10.01
C ILE A 63 -7.63 -1.18 -10.52
N GLY A 64 -6.46 -0.60 -10.29
CA GLY A 64 -5.15 -1.25 -10.45
C GLY A 64 -4.46 -1.42 -9.12
N VAL A 65 -3.70 -2.49 -8.96
CA VAL A 65 -2.95 -2.79 -7.74
C VAL A 65 -1.49 -3.06 -8.07
N MET A 66 -0.62 -2.43 -7.32
CA MET A 66 0.81 -2.72 -7.27
C MET A 66 1.10 -3.38 -5.92
N GLU A 67 1.44 -4.65 -5.96
CA GLU A 67 1.79 -5.44 -4.78
C GLU A 67 3.30 -5.41 -4.58
N ALA A 68 3.76 -4.90 -3.44
CA ALA A 68 5.19 -4.84 -3.12
C ALA A 68 5.56 -5.89 -2.07
N ASP A 69 6.36 -6.85 -2.50
CA ASP A 69 6.93 -7.86 -1.61
C ASP A 69 8.41 -8.07 -1.91
N ILE A 70 9.10 -8.71 -0.97
CA ILE A 70 10.53 -9.02 -1.11
C ILE A 70 10.76 -10.09 -2.17
N ASP A 71 9.93 -11.15 -2.19
CA ASP A 71 10.13 -12.32 -3.07
C ASP A 71 8.86 -13.16 -3.33
N SER A 72 7.65 -12.72 -2.96
CA SER A 72 6.41 -13.48 -3.12
C SER A 72 5.48 -12.84 -4.14
N ASP A 73 4.75 -13.67 -4.91
CA ASP A 73 3.71 -13.26 -5.85
C ASP A 73 2.29 -13.71 -5.45
N VAL A 74 2.15 -14.34 -4.28
CA VAL A 74 0.90 -14.95 -3.82
C VAL A 74 -0.21 -13.91 -3.65
N ASP A 75 0.12 -12.75 -3.10
CA ASP A 75 -0.86 -11.68 -2.86
C ASP A 75 -1.30 -11.03 -4.17
N ALA A 76 -0.38 -10.79 -5.11
CA ALA A 76 -0.71 -10.29 -6.45
C ALA A 76 -1.63 -11.24 -7.23
N ILE A 77 -1.42 -12.56 -7.13
CA ILE A 77 -2.30 -13.57 -7.73
C ILE A 77 -3.71 -13.50 -7.11
N THR A 78 -3.79 -13.39 -5.78
CA THR A 78 -5.06 -13.27 -5.06
C THR A 78 -5.84 -12.02 -5.50
N ILE A 79 -5.16 -10.89 -5.68
CA ILE A 79 -5.76 -9.65 -6.18
C ILE A 79 -6.22 -9.81 -7.63
N ALA A 80 -5.39 -10.39 -8.50
CA ALA A 80 -5.74 -10.61 -9.92
C ALA A 80 -6.99 -11.49 -10.09
N ASP A 81 -7.26 -12.41 -9.17
CA ASP A 81 -8.47 -13.24 -9.17
C ASP A 81 -9.77 -12.45 -8.93
N THR A 82 -9.70 -11.25 -8.34
CA THR A 82 -10.86 -10.33 -8.22
C THR A 82 -11.30 -9.73 -9.56
N GLY A 83 -10.41 -9.74 -10.55
CA GLY A 83 -10.59 -9.08 -11.86
C GLY A 83 -9.88 -7.74 -11.97
N ALA A 84 -9.30 -7.21 -10.90
CA ALA A 84 -8.48 -6.01 -10.94
C ALA A 84 -7.17 -6.25 -11.72
N LYS A 85 -6.64 -5.17 -12.30
CA LYS A 85 -5.29 -5.18 -12.88
C LYS A 85 -4.29 -5.28 -11.73
N ALA A 86 -3.40 -6.26 -11.73
CA ALA A 86 -2.42 -6.44 -10.67
C ALA A 86 -1.03 -6.68 -11.23
N ILE A 87 -0.03 -6.07 -10.60
CA ILE A 87 1.38 -6.34 -10.86
C ILE A 87 2.11 -6.59 -9.54
N GLN A 88 3.16 -7.39 -9.61
CA GLN A 88 4.07 -7.62 -8.51
C GLN A 88 5.33 -6.78 -8.67
N LEU A 89 5.70 -6.06 -7.62
CA LEU A 89 6.95 -5.30 -7.51
C LEU A 89 7.92 -6.04 -6.60
N HIS A 90 8.95 -6.63 -7.17
CA HIS A 90 10.04 -7.22 -6.40
C HIS A 90 11.02 -6.11 -5.98
N THR A 91 11.11 -5.86 -4.69
CA THR A 91 11.95 -4.77 -4.15
C THR A 91 13.44 -5.11 -4.09
N GLY A 92 13.81 -6.35 -4.41
CA GLY A 92 15.20 -6.81 -4.38
C GLY A 92 15.81 -6.78 -2.96
N GLY A 93 14.98 -7.05 -1.95
CA GLY A 93 15.40 -7.08 -0.55
C GLY A 93 15.21 -5.75 0.19
N MET A 94 14.66 -4.72 -0.46
CA MET A 94 14.35 -3.48 0.23
C MET A 94 13.02 -3.58 0.96
N CYS A 95 12.95 -2.96 2.13
CA CYS A 95 11.81 -3.00 3.04
C CYS A 95 10.80 -1.85 2.83
N HIS A 96 10.92 -1.11 1.72
CA HIS A 96 10.06 0.01 1.36
C HIS A 96 10.09 0.24 -0.16
N LEU A 97 9.18 1.09 -0.63
CA LEU A 97 9.20 1.69 -1.96
C LEU A 97 9.44 3.20 -1.85
N ASP A 98 10.15 3.75 -2.81
CA ASP A 98 10.28 5.20 -3.02
C ASP A 98 9.46 5.66 -4.24
N ALA A 99 9.52 6.96 -4.57
CA ALA A 99 8.75 7.54 -5.66
C ALA A 99 9.16 7.01 -7.03
N ASP A 100 10.44 6.69 -7.25
CA ASP A 100 10.91 6.15 -8.53
C ASP A 100 10.48 4.70 -8.73
N MET A 101 10.54 3.91 -7.68
CA MET A 101 10.06 2.53 -7.70
C MET A 101 8.55 2.51 -7.95
N THR A 102 7.81 3.43 -7.31
CA THR A 102 6.38 3.60 -7.53
C THR A 102 6.08 4.01 -8.97
N ARG A 103 6.84 4.96 -9.54
CA ARG A 103 6.70 5.36 -10.96
C ARG A 103 6.93 4.19 -11.90
N GLN A 104 7.99 3.42 -11.69
CA GLN A 104 8.25 2.22 -12.50
C GLN A 104 7.06 1.24 -12.47
N GLY A 105 6.45 1.07 -11.28
CA GLY A 105 5.24 0.26 -11.14
C GLY A 105 4.05 0.82 -11.91
N ILE A 106 3.81 2.13 -11.83
CA ILE A 106 2.74 2.82 -12.57
C ILE A 106 2.92 2.65 -14.08
N ASP A 107 4.13 2.86 -14.59
CA ASP A 107 4.43 2.76 -16.02
C ASP A 107 4.20 1.32 -16.55
N GLU A 108 4.49 0.31 -15.72
CA GLU A 108 4.28 -1.10 -16.08
C GLU A 108 2.81 -1.55 -15.88
N LEU A 109 2.08 -0.93 -14.96
CA LEU A 109 0.66 -1.20 -14.75
C LEU A 109 -0.19 -0.68 -15.91
N ASP A 110 0.29 0.30 -16.68
CA ASP A 110 -0.44 1.01 -17.72
C ASP A 110 -1.71 1.66 -17.16
N ASP A 111 -1.55 2.84 -16.59
CA ASP A 111 -2.58 3.58 -15.86
C ASP A 111 -3.64 4.28 -16.76
N SER A 112 -3.55 4.12 -18.09
CA SER A 112 -4.39 4.83 -19.07
C SER A 112 -5.90 4.65 -18.87
N ASP A 113 -6.29 3.53 -18.27
CA ASP A 113 -7.70 3.15 -18.02
C ASP A 113 -7.99 2.90 -16.54
N ILE A 114 -7.25 3.50 -15.63
CA ILE A 114 -7.37 3.27 -14.18
C ILE A 114 -7.80 4.57 -13.49
N ASP A 115 -8.78 4.46 -12.58
CA ASP A 115 -9.25 5.56 -11.74
C ASP A 115 -8.54 5.57 -10.37
N LEU A 116 -8.32 4.37 -9.82
CA LEU A 116 -7.68 4.14 -8.51
C LEU A 116 -6.53 3.16 -8.65
N VAL A 117 -5.34 3.58 -8.27
CA VAL A 117 -4.20 2.68 -8.05
C VAL A 117 -3.99 2.51 -6.55
N VAL A 118 -3.92 1.27 -6.08
CA VAL A 118 -3.50 0.95 -4.73
C VAL A 118 -2.10 0.37 -4.78
N LEU A 119 -1.16 1.01 -4.09
CA LEU A 119 0.14 0.47 -3.78
C LEU A 119 0.05 -0.27 -2.44
N GLU A 120 0.01 -1.58 -2.44
CA GLU A 120 0.18 -2.38 -1.24
C GLU A 120 1.68 -2.43 -0.91
N ASN A 121 2.10 -1.64 0.08
CA ASN A 121 3.51 -1.49 0.44
C ASN A 121 4.01 -2.71 1.23
N VAL A 122 5.33 -2.88 1.25
CA VAL A 122 5.99 -3.95 2.03
C VAL A 122 5.53 -3.91 3.49
N GLY A 123 5.26 -5.08 4.07
CA GLY A 123 4.84 -5.21 5.46
C GLY A 123 5.93 -4.77 6.43
N ASN A 124 5.92 -3.48 6.82
CA ASN A 124 6.90 -2.86 7.70
C ASN A 124 6.35 -1.56 8.29
N LEU A 125 6.62 -1.27 9.57
CA LEU A 125 6.14 -0.05 10.25
C LEU A 125 7.22 1.05 10.38
N VAL A 126 8.41 0.84 9.85
CA VAL A 126 9.53 1.79 9.94
C VAL A 126 9.84 2.38 8.58
N CYS A 127 10.45 1.59 7.71
CA CYS A 127 10.97 2.07 6.43
C CYS A 127 9.93 2.73 5.52
N PRO A 128 8.70 2.19 5.33
CA PRO A 128 7.71 2.83 4.48
C PRO A 128 7.23 4.20 4.96
N ALA A 129 7.43 4.52 6.24
CA ALA A 129 7.10 5.83 6.80
C ALA A 129 8.12 6.93 6.43
N GLU A 130 9.33 6.53 6.05
CA GLU A 130 10.44 7.46 5.77
C GLU A 130 10.46 7.94 4.31
N PHE A 131 9.73 7.25 3.41
CA PHE A 131 9.80 7.50 1.98
C PHE A 131 8.43 7.86 1.40
N ASP A 132 8.32 9.07 0.84
CA ASP A 132 7.14 9.48 0.08
C ASP A 132 7.10 8.70 -1.25
N THR A 133 6.05 7.94 -1.46
CA THR A 133 5.81 7.14 -2.66
C THR A 133 5.15 7.93 -3.80
N GLY A 134 4.78 9.19 -3.57
CA GLY A 134 3.98 9.98 -4.50
C GLY A 134 2.47 9.73 -4.38
N ALA A 135 2.02 8.95 -3.41
CA ALA A 135 0.61 8.72 -3.16
C ALA A 135 -0.12 10.00 -2.71
N VAL A 136 -1.41 10.09 -3.05
CA VAL A 136 -2.29 11.18 -2.61
C VAL A 136 -2.70 10.99 -1.16
N LYS A 137 -2.88 9.73 -0.75
CA LYS A 137 -3.26 9.35 0.61
C LYS A 137 -2.46 8.14 1.08
N ASN A 138 -2.08 8.18 2.35
CA ASN A 138 -1.47 7.10 3.09
C ASN A 138 -2.50 6.48 4.03
N VAL A 139 -2.77 5.20 3.87
CA VAL A 139 -3.66 4.40 4.72
C VAL A 139 -2.84 3.34 5.43
N MET A 140 -3.01 3.23 6.74
CA MET A 140 -2.35 2.21 7.55
C MET A 140 -3.39 1.26 8.13
N ILE A 141 -3.10 -0.04 8.10
CA ILE A 141 -3.91 -1.05 8.80
C ILE A 141 -3.18 -1.48 10.06
N LEU A 142 -3.85 -1.30 11.20
CA LEU A 142 -3.46 -1.82 12.50
C LEU A 142 -4.44 -2.93 12.89
N SER A 143 -3.97 -4.16 13.10
CA SER A 143 -4.84 -5.23 13.57
C SER A 143 -4.86 -5.31 15.10
N VAL A 144 -6.02 -5.65 15.67
CA VAL A 144 -6.20 -5.79 17.12
C VAL A 144 -5.14 -6.68 17.79
N PRO A 145 -4.74 -7.85 17.21
CA PRO A 145 -3.69 -8.68 17.81
C PRO A 145 -2.30 -8.04 17.90
N GLU A 146 -2.06 -6.94 17.19
CA GLU A 146 -0.76 -6.24 17.24
C GLU A 146 -0.61 -5.36 18.50
N GLY A 147 -1.73 -4.96 19.10
CA GLY A 147 -1.77 -4.11 20.30
C GLY A 147 -1.95 -2.62 19.99
N ASP A 148 -2.57 -1.92 20.92
CA ASP A 148 -2.90 -0.49 20.90
C ASP A 148 -1.70 0.42 21.19
N ASP A 149 -0.57 -0.15 21.60
CA ASP A 149 0.67 0.56 21.85
C ASP A 149 1.52 0.84 20.59
N LYS A 150 1.08 0.39 19.43
CA LYS A 150 1.79 0.60 18.16
C LYS A 150 1.99 2.08 17.79
N PRO A 151 1.02 2.99 18.01
CA PRO A 151 1.25 4.42 17.77
C PRO A 151 2.41 4.98 18.60
N LEU A 152 2.55 4.55 19.83
CA LEU A 152 3.65 4.96 20.71
C LEU A 152 5.00 4.37 20.30
N LYS A 153 5.01 3.15 19.76
CA LYS A 153 6.23 2.46 19.31
C LYS A 153 6.73 2.92 17.94
N TYR A 154 5.80 3.31 17.05
CA TYR A 154 6.08 3.69 15.67
C TYR A 154 5.48 5.05 15.30
N PRO A 155 5.77 6.11 16.05
CA PRO A 155 5.08 7.39 15.94
C PRO A 155 5.18 8.01 14.54
N LEU A 156 6.30 7.79 13.83
CA LEU A 156 6.45 8.31 12.47
C LEU A 156 5.41 7.69 11.53
N MET A 157 5.22 6.37 11.57
CA MET A 157 4.24 5.68 10.73
C MET A 157 2.83 6.26 10.92
N PHE A 158 2.41 6.45 12.17
CA PHE A 158 1.08 6.99 12.45
C PHE A 158 0.95 8.49 12.11
N SER A 159 2.05 9.25 12.17
CA SER A 159 2.04 10.69 11.84
C SER A 159 1.96 10.96 10.33
N VAL A 160 2.46 10.04 9.49
CA VAL A 160 2.42 10.21 8.01
C VAL A 160 1.14 9.65 7.39
N CYS A 161 0.31 8.93 8.16
CA CYS A 161 -0.94 8.34 7.68
C CYS A 161 -2.08 9.35 7.72
N ASP A 162 -2.87 9.39 6.66
CA ASP A 162 -4.13 10.15 6.60
C ASP A 162 -5.28 9.38 7.29
N VAL A 163 -5.22 8.04 7.25
CA VAL A 163 -6.24 7.14 7.81
C VAL A 163 -5.58 5.94 8.44
N VAL A 164 -6.05 5.55 9.61
CA VAL A 164 -5.72 4.28 10.27
C VAL A 164 -6.97 3.41 10.33
N LEU A 165 -6.90 2.20 9.78
CA LEU A 165 -7.95 1.20 9.84
C LEU A 165 -7.61 0.21 10.95
N ILE A 166 -8.49 0.07 11.95
CA ILE A 166 -8.37 -0.98 12.97
C ILE A 166 -9.05 -2.24 12.42
N ASN A 167 -8.26 -3.26 12.19
CA ASN A 167 -8.67 -4.51 11.56
C ASN A 167 -8.75 -5.67 12.58
N LYS A 168 -9.39 -6.77 12.20
CA LYS A 168 -9.62 -7.96 13.03
C LYS A 168 -10.36 -7.62 14.34
N ILE A 169 -11.34 -6.73 14.25
CA ILE A 169 -12.16 -6.33 15.39
C ILE A 169 -13.07 -7.45 15.90
N ASP A 170 -13.29 -8.48 15.08
CA ASP A 170 -14.02 -9.70 15.42
C ASP A 170 -13.36 -10.52 16.53
N VAL A 171 -12.08 -10.35 16.76
CA VAL A 171 -11.33 -11.02 17.84
C VAL A 171 -11.02 -10.09 19.02
N MET A 172 -11.57 -8.88 19.05
CA MET A 172 -11.27 -7.86 20.07
C MET A 172 -11.51 -8.35 21.51
N GLU A 173 -12.52 -9.21 21.72
CA GLU A 173 -12.83 -9.78 23.04
C GLU A 173 -11.72 -10.66 23.65
N TYR A 174 -10.77 -11.13 22.80
CA TYR A 174 -9.65 -11.99 23.21
C TYR A 174 -8.35 -11.20 23.45
N PHE A 175 -8.36 -9.87 23.23
CA PHE A 175 -7.21 -9.02 23.35
C PHE A 175 -7.49 -7.81 24.24
N ASP A 176 -6.47 -7.39 24.97
CA ASP A 176 -6.50 -6.11 25.70
C ASP A 176 -6.14 -5.00 24.71
N PHE A 177 -7.17 -4.43 24.06
CA PHE A 177 -7.02 -3.40 23.03
C PHE A 177 -7.97 -2.23 23.32
N ASP A 178 -7.41 -1.08 23.64
CA ASP A 178 -8.15 0.17 23.90
C ASP A 178 -8.11 1.08 22.66
N ILE A 179 -9.25 1.23 21.99
CA ILE A 179 -9.38 2.09 20.79
C ILE A 179 -9.12 3.56 21.15
N GLU A 180 -9.55 4.02 22.31
CA GLU A 180 -9.37 5.42 22.70
C GLU A 180 -7.89 5.72 22.99
N GLN A 181 -7.18 4.81 23.65
CA GLN A 181 -5.73 4.91 23.81
C GLN A 181 -4.99 4.93 22.46
N CYS A 182 -5.47 4.18 21.50
CA CYS A 182 -4.87 4.14 20.16
C CYS A 182 -5.07 5.46 19.38
N ARG A 183 -6.08 6.27 19.75
CA ARG A 183 -6.40 7.57 19.11
C ARG A 183 -5.61 8.75 19.67
N GLU A 184 -5.11 8.67 20.89
CA GLU A 184 -4.31 9.70 21.56
C GLU A 184 -2.84 9.74 21.07
#